data_1c8dd6825be9aa274283cee8d42b9b5c
#
_entry.id   1c8dd6825be9aa274283cee8d42b9b5c
#
_cell.length_a   1.000
_cell.length_b   1.000
_cell.length_c   1.000
_cell.angle_alpha   90.00
_cell.angle_beta   90.00
_cell.angle_gamma   90.00
#
_symmetry.space_group_name_H-M   'P 1'
#
loop_
_entity.id
_entity.type
_entity.pdbx_description
1 polymer ?
#
loop_
_entity_poly.entity_id
_entity_poly.type
_entity_poly.pdbx_seq_one_letter_code
_entity_poly.pdbx_strand_id
1 'polypeptide(L)'
;MLINQITIIGEKTLVTLSKSIKRIKPSATMAVTQKARELKAEGKDIIGLGAGEPDFDTPDNIKKAAIDAIKEGDTKYTAVDGTPALKEAIQSKFKRENNLDYGLNEISVGTGGKQIIFNAMAVTLDSLDEVIIPAPYWVTYPDVVNYFDAKPIIIICGEETGFKITPDQLEKAINKSTKWFILNSPSNPTGSCYTEDELIALSKVLENHPHVNIMTDDLYEHLIYDDVKFHTLVSVAPFLKDRTLTLNGVSKAYAMTGWRIGYAGGNQDLIKAMGKLQSQSTSNPTSISQAAAVEALNGDNSFIAERSQVFKKRRDNLISELNSMNGISCRKPEGAFYVFPSCQGVIGKTDDSGKIISNDQEFTTSLLEQAGVAVVQGSAFGLEGYFRISYATSDENLEEACSRMRVYLENLK
;
A
#
# COMPACT_ATOMS: atom_id res chain seq x y z
N MET A 1 -21.64 33.88 47.73
CA MET A 1 -20.97 33.81 46.40
C MET A 1 -20.29 32.47 46.36
N LEU A 2 -21.00 31.40 45.95
CA LEU A 2 -20.52 30.02 45.85
C LEU A 2 -20.29 29.75 44.37
N ILE A 3 -19.03 29.67 43.98
CA ILE A 3 -18.62 29.28 42.63
C ILE A 3 -18.68 27.75 42.55
N ASN A 4 -19.66 27.24 41.80
CA ASN A 4 -19.75 25.82 41.45
C ASN A 4 -18.54 25.42 40.59
N GLN A 5 -17.63 24.65 41.14
CA GLN A 5 -16.68 23.86 40.39
C GLN A 5 -17.43 22.73 39.70
N ILE A 6 -17.62 22.82 38.39
CA ILE A 6 -18.05 21.69 37.58
C ILE A 6 -16.82 20.76 37.46
N THR A 7 -16.83 19.72 38.27
CA THR A 7 -15.88 18.61 38.11
C THR A 7 -16.29 17.84 36.87
N ILE A 8 -15.54 17.98 35.78
CA ILE A 8 -15.64 17.09 34.63
C ILE A 8 -15.18 15.73 35.12
N ILE A 9 -16.13 14.83 35.37
CA ILE A 9 -15.84 13.42 35.62
C ILE A 9 -15.36 12.85 34.26
N GLY A 10 -14.03 12.74 34.11
CA GLY A 10 -13.44 12.06 32.95
C GLY A 10 -13.98 10.63 32.93
N GLU A 11 -14.48 10.20 31.76
CA GLU A 11 -14.89 8.82 31.52
C GLU A 11 -13.76 7.88 31.97
N LYS A 12 -14.00 7.15 33.07
CA LYS A 12 -13.12 6.07 33.49
C LYS A 12 -13.23 4.97 32.46
N THR A 13 -12.28 4.88 31.54
CA THR A 13 -12.14 3.70 30.71
C THR A 13 -11.94 2.50 31.61
N LEU A 14 -12.89 1.55 31.56
CA LEU A 14 -12.86 0.31 32.37
C LEU A 14 -11.71 -0.62 31.97
N VAL A 15 -11.09 -0.38 30.79
CA VAL A 15 -9.99 -1.17 30.25
C VAL A 15 -8.76 -0.30 30.06
N THR A 16 -7.64 -0.72 30.65
CA THR A 16 -6.34 -0.06 30.43
C THR A 16 -5.69 -0.56 29.14
N LEU A 17 -5.58 0.32 28.15
CA LEU A 17 -4.94 0.01 26.87
C LEU A 17 -3.41 0.01 26.99
N SER A 18 -2.75 -0.85 26.22
CA SER A 18 -1.28 -0.93 26.15
C SER A 18 -0.66 0.36 25.60
N LYS A 19 0.62 0.57 25.91
CA LYS A 19 1.38 1.69 25.31
C LYS A 19 1.50 1.55 23.79
N SER A 20 1.58 0.32 23.28
CA SER A 20 1.73 0.04 21.85
C SER A 20 0.56 0.57 21.03
N ILE A 21 -0.70 0.31 21.46
CA ILE A 21 -1.87 0.79 20.69
C ILE A 21 -1.99 2.33 20.70
N LYS A 22 -1.44 2.99 21.72
CA LYS A 22 -1.47 4.46 21.82
C LYS A 22 -0.48 5.14 20.88
N ARG A 23 0.50 4.41 20.31
CA ARG A 23 1.49 4.93 19.38
C ARG A 23 1.01 4.97 17.93
N ILE A 24 -0.04 4.22 17.59
CA ILE A 24 -0.57 4.14 16.23
C ILE A 24 -1.84 4.96 16.05
N LYS A 25 -2.05 5.42 14.84
CA LYS A 25 -3.23 6.20 14.45
C LYS A 25 -4.23 5.34 13.67
N PRO A 26 -5.54 5.69 13.68
CA PRO A 26 -6.48 5.09 12.73
C PRO A 26 -6.03 5.34 11.29
N SER A 27 -6.22 4.34 10.42
CA SER A 27 -5.84 4.45 9.02
C SER A 27 -6.63 5.55 8.31
N ALA A 28 -5.95 6.59 7.82
CA ALA A 28 -6.57 7.71 7.11
C ALA A 28 -7.34 7.26 5.86
N THR A 29 -6.82 6.28 5.11
CA THR A 29 -7.50 5.73 3.93
C THR A 29 -8.80 5.03 4.29
N MET A 30 -8.82 4.28 5.41
CA MET A 30 -10.04 3.65 5.91
C MET A 30 -11.05 4.68 6.43
N ALA A 31 -10.58 5.74 7.09
CA ALA A 31 -11.45 6.81 7.60
C ALA A 31 -12.17 7.55 6.46
N VAL A 32 -11.47 7.89 5.37
CA VAL A 32 -12.08 8.51 4.18
C VAL A 32 -13.10 7.56 3.54
N THR A 33 -12.75 6.28 3.37
CA THR A 33 -13.67 5.29 2.80
C THR A 33 -14.92 5.11 3.66
N GLN A 34 -14.75 5.06 4.98
CA GLN A 34 -15.88 4.95 5.92
C GLN A 34 -16.76 6.19 5.87
N LYS A 35 -16.16 7.40 5.86
CA LYS A 35 -16.92 8.66 5.77
C LYS A 35 -17.71 8.75 4.46
N ALA A 36 -17.13 8.35 3.34
CA ALA A 36 -17.84 8.28 2.06
C ALA A 36 -19.04 7.32 2.10
N ARG A 37 -18.89 6.15 2.75
CA ARG A 37 -19.99 5.19 2.95
C ARG A 37 -21.12 5.76 3.83
N GLU A 38 -20.75 6.43 4.93
CA GLU A 38 -21.73 7.08 5.82
C GLU A 38 -22.54 8.14 5.09
N LEU A 39 -21.88 9.02 4.34
CA LEU A 39 -22.53 10.05 3.55
C LEU A 39 -23.45 9.47 2.47
N LYS A 40 -23.05 8.38 1.80
CA LYS A 40 -23.91 7.63 0.88
C LYS A 40 -25.14 7.05 1.58
N ALA A 41 -24.99 6.50 2.78
CA ALA A 41 -26.10 5.96 3.57
C ALA A 41 -27.07 7.07 4.02
N GLU A 42 -26.59 8.31 4.18
CA GLU A 42 -27.41 9.51 4.42
C GLU A 42 -28.11 10.02 3.14
N GLY A 43 -27.94 9.35 1.99
CA GLY A 43 -28.57 9.71 0.71
C GLY A 43 -27.80 10.76 -0.10
N LYS A 44 -26.55 11.08 0.28
CA LYS A 44 -25.71 12.00 -0.50
C LYS A 44 -25.08 11.26 -1.68
N ASP A 45 -24.97 11.94 -2.80
CA ASP A 45 -24.32 11.42 -4.01
C ASP A 45 -22.79 11.65 -3.90
N ILE A 46 -22.07 10.61 -3.44
CA ILE A 46 -20.63 10.64 -3.21
C ILE A 46 -19.90 9.70 -4.16
N ILE A 47 -18.85 10.17 -4.81
CA ILE A 47 -17.93 9.35 -5.59
C ILE A 47 -16.69 9.07 -4.74
N GLY A 48 -16.45 7.80 -4.40
CA GLY A 48 -15.32 7.39 -3.56
C GLY A 48 -14.12 6.98 -4.41
N LEU A 49 -13.06 7.77 -4.39
CA LEU A 49 -11.78 7.51 -5.08
C LEU A 49 -10.63 7.22 -4.10
N GLY A 50 -10.98 6.92 -2.84
CA GLY A 50 -9.99 6.63 -1.78
C GLY A 50 -9.66 5.14 -1.60
N ALA A 51 -10.43 4.22 -2.19
CA ALA A 51 -10.25 2.78 -1.99
C ALA A 51 -9.02 2.24 -2.72
N GLY A 52 -8.25 1.40 -2.04
CA GLY A 52 -7.06 0.76 -2.60
C GLY A 52 -7.33 -0.67 -3.08
N GLU A 53 -8.39 -0.89 -3.85
CA GLU A 53 -8.75 -2.21 -4.37
C GLU A 53 -9.24 -2.12 -5.83
N PRO A 54 -8.97 -3.16 -6.66
CA PRO A 54 -9.49 -3.24 -8.01
C PRO A 54 -11.03 -3.28 -8.00
N ASP A 55 -11.65 -2.68 -9.01
CA ASP A 55 -13.09 -2.72 -9.25
C ASP A 55 -13.55 -3.98 -10.03
N PHE A 56 -12.61 -4.80 -10.45
CA PHE A 56 -12.89 -6.08 -11.10
C PHE A 56 -13.21 -7.16 -10.08
N ASP A 57 -14.08 -8.09 -10.47
CA ASP A 57 -14.28 -9.32 -9.71
C ASP A 57 -13.07 -10.25 -9.81
N THR A 58 -12.90 -11.10 -8.77
CA THR A 58 -11.98 -12.24 -8.86
C THR A 58 -12.35 -13.12 -10.06
N PRO A 59 -11.40 -13.52 -10.91
CA PRO A 59 -11.65 -14.37 -12.09
C PRO A 59 -12.34 -15.69 -11.77
N ASP A 60 -13.13 -16.20 -12.73
CA ASP A 60 -13.98 -17.37 -12.52
C ASP A 60 -13.21 -18.66 -12.27
N ASN A 61 -12.05 -18.86 -12.92
CA ASN A 61 -11.17 -20.00 -12.65
C ASN A 61 -10.70 -20.00 -11.18
N ILE A 62 -10.33 -18.86 -10.64
CA ILE A 62 -9.89 -18.69 -9.26
C ILE A 62 -11.05 -18.94 -8.27
N LYS A 63 -12.24 -18.37 -8.56
CA LYS A 63 -13.46 -18.61 -7.77
C LYS A 63 -13.83 -20.10 -7.79
N LYS A 64 -13.70 -20.75 -8.96
CA LYS A 64 -13.97 -22.18 -9.11
C LYS A 64 -13.04 -23.04 -8.25
N ALA A 65 -11.75 -22.75 -8.22
CA ALA A 65 -10.80 -23.48 -7.37
C ALA A 65 -11.19 -23.43 -5.89
N ALA A 66 -11.64 -22.27 -5.39
CA ALA A 66 -12.16 -22.13 -4.04
C ALA A 66 -13.42 -22.98 -3.78
N ILE A 67 -14.38 -22.95 -4.73
CA ILE A 67 -15.63 -23.73 -4.64
C ILE A 67 -15.31 -25.21 -4.62
N ASP A 68 -14.37 -25.68 -5.44
CA ASP A 68 -13.97 -27.09 -5.49
C ASP A 68 -13.27 -27.48 -4.17
N ALA A 69 -12.38 -26.65 -3.61
CA ALA A 69 -11.78 -26.87 -2.29
C ALA A 69 -12.84 -27.04 -1.18
N ILE A 70 -13.92 -26.22 -1.20
CA ILE A 70 -15.05 -26.39 -0.26
C ILE A 70 -15.72 -27.72 -0.44
N LYS A 71 -16.02 -28.15 -1.68
CA LYS A 71 -16.69 -29.41 -1.98
C LYS A 71 -15.86 -30.64 -1.60
N GLU A 72 -14.54 -30.53 -1.73
CA GLU A 72 -13.57 -31.58 -1.37
C GLU A 72 -13.31 -31.64 0.15
N GLY A 73 -13.83 -30.68 0.92
CA GLY A 73 -13.70 -30.64 2.37
C GLY A 73 -12.33 -30.11 2.84
N ASP A 74 -11.64 -29.33 2.02
CA ASP A 74 -10.41 -28.60 2.41
C ASP A 74 -10.73 -27.42 3.33
N THR A 75 -11.20 -27.75 4.54
CA THR A 75 -11.70 -26.79 5.53
C THR A 75 -11.07 -26.97 6.91
N LYS A 76 -9.88 -27.55 6.97
CA LYS A 76 -9.14 -27.86 8.20
C LYS A 76 -7.88 -26.99 8.33
N TYR A 77 -7.21 -27.09 9.48
CA TYR A 77 -5.92 -26.45 9.68
C TYR A 77 -4.89 -26.94 8.64
N THR A 78 -4.11 -26.01 8.15
CA THR A 78 -2.97 -26.28 7.26
C THR A 78 -1.64 -25.98 7.99
N ALA A 79 -0.52 -26.14 7.29
CA ALA A 79 0.74 -25.59 7.77
C ALA A 79 0.60 -24.06 7.99
N VAL A 80 1.20 -23.56 9.06
CA VAL A 80 1.03 -22.17 9.52
C VAL A 80 1.51 -21.16 8.47
N ASP A 81 2.62 -21.46 7.82
CA ASP A 81 3.29 -20.62 6.84
C ASP A 81 2.91 -20.91 5.39
N GLY A 82 1.80 -21.64 5.19
CA GLY A 82 1.22 -21.97 3.89
C GLY A 82 1.25 -23.46 3.54
N THR A 83 0.27 -23.90 2.73
CA THR A 83 0.24 -25.27 2.20
C THR A 83 1.44 -25.55 1.30
N PRO A 84 1.92 -26.79 1.20
CA PRO A 84 2.99 -27.15 0.25
C PRO A 84 2.68 -26.72 -1.18
N ALA A 85 1.45 -26.99 -1.64
CA ALA A 85 1.01 -26.62 -2.99
C ALA A 85 1.10 -25.11 -3.26
N LEU A 86 0.70 -24.26 -2.28
CA LEU A 86 0.81 -22.81 -2.44
C LEU A 86 2.27 -22.36 -2.40
N LYS A 87 3.11 -22.91 -1.54
CA LYS A 87 4.54 -22.58 -1.50
C LYS A 87 5.26 -22.96 -2.80
N GLU A 88 4.93 -24.10 -3.39
CA GLU A 88 5.43 -24.52 -4.71
C GLU A 88 4.96 -23.59 -5.84
N ALA A 89 3.70 -23.15 -5.80
CA ALA A 89 3.17 -22.17 -6.74
C ALA A 89 3.90 -20.82 -6.62
N ILE A 90 4.16 -20.34 -5.38
CA ILE A 90 4.91 -19.13 -5.10
C ILE A 90 6.36 -19.23 -5.57
N GLN A 91 7.02 -20.36 -5.28
CA GLN A 91 8.39 -20.66 -5.75
C GLN A 91 8.47 -20.59 -7.28
N SER A 92 7.54 -21.24 -7.96
CA SER A 92 7.45 -21.25 -9.42
C SER A 92 7.21 -19.86 -9.99
N LYS A 93 6.35 -19.06 -9.34
CA LYS A 93 6.08 -17.66 -9.70
C LYS A 93 7.34 -16.79 -9.56
N PHE A 94 8.01 -16.84 -8.42
CA PHE A 94 9.23 -16.08 -8.20
C PHE A 94 10.32 -16.41 -9.23
N LYS A 95 10.46 -17.71 -9.56
CA LYS A 95 11.40 -18.15 -10.59
C LYS A 95 11.03 -17.66 -11.97
N ARG A 96 9.79 -17.85 -12.38
CA ARG A 96 9.26 -17.54 -13.72
C ARG A 96 9.25 -16.02 -14.00
N GLU A 97 8.81 -15.23 -13.03
CA GLU A 97 8.48 -13.81 -13.25
C GLU A 97 9.54 -12.86 -12.74
N ASN A 98 10.24 -13.23 -11.67
CA ASN A 98 11.22 -12.35 -11.01
C ASN A 98 12.65 -12.86 -11.13
N ASN A 99 12.88 -14.06 -11.70
CA ASN A 99 14.18 -14.73 -11.73
C ASN A 99 14.80 -14.92 -10.32
N LEU A 100 13.95 -15.13 -9.31
CA LEU A 100 14.36 -15.39 -7.93
C LEU A 100 14.23 -16.88 -7.61
N ASP A 101 15.23 -17.41 -6.93
CA ASP A 101 15.29 -18.80 -6.52
C ASP A 101 15.21 -18.90 -4.99
N TYR A 102 14.01 -19.24 -4.49
CA TYR A 102 13.72 -19.44 -3.08
C TYR A 102 13.41 -20.91 -2.83
N GLY A 103 13.98 -21.47 -1.74
CA GLY A 103 13.56 -22.76 -1.23
C GLY A 103 12.18 -22.70 -0.56
N LEU A 104 11.48 -23.83 -0.43
CA LEU A 104 10.17 -23.85 0.25
C LEU A 104 10.25 -23.38 1.71
N ASN A 105 11.40 -23.53 2.36
CA ASN A 105 11.69 -23.06 3.71
C ASN A 105 12.07 -21.56 3.78
N GLU A 106 12.23 -20.92 2.63
CA GLU A 106 12.43 -19.48 2.48
C GLU A 106 11.14 -18.75 2.12
N ILE A 107 9.98 -19.42 2.10
CA ILE A 107 8.67 -18.84 1.71
C ILE A 107 7.73 -18.85 2.91
N SER A 108 7.06 -17.70 3.13
CA SER A 108 6.01 -17.52 4.14
C SER A 108 4.74 -17.01 3.48
N VAL A 109 3.59 -17.59 3.89
CA VAL A 109 2.25 -17.14 3.49
C VAL A 109 1.52 -16.57 4.70
N GLY A 110 0.92 -15.39 4.54
CA GLY A 110 0.15 -14.72 5.59
C GLY A 110 -1.22 -14.26 5.12
N THR A 111 -2.02 -13.78 6.07
CA THR A 111 -3.36 -13.22 5.83
C THR A 111 -3.26 -11.83 5.18
N GLY A 112 -2.84 -11.80 3.92
CA GLY A 112 -2.50 -10.60 3.15
C GLY A 112 -1.10 -10.07 3.43
N GLY A 113 -0.55 -9.25 2.52
CA GLY A 113 0.79 -8.67 2.66
C GLY A 113 0.99 -7.89 3.96
N LYS A 114 -0.08 -7.28 4.51
CA LYS A 114 -0.01 -6.56 5.79
C LYS A 114 0.43 -7.45 6.95
N GLN A 115 -0.02 -8.70 7.01
CA GLN A 115 0.43 -9.64 8.04
C GLN A 115 1.90 -10.01 7.87
N ILE A 116 2.38 -10.19 6.65
CA ILE A 116 3.80 -10.45 6.37
C ILE A 116 4.66 -9.29 6.91
N ILE A 117 4.29 -8.04 6.62
CA ILE A 117 4.97 -6.84 7.12
C ILE A 117 4.97 -6.82 8.65
N PHE A 118 3.79 -7.00 9.24
CA PHE A 118 3.64 -7.01 10.70
C PHE A 118 4.50 -8.10 11.35
N ASN A 119 4.46 -9.31 10.82
CA ASN A 119 5.25 -10.43 11.36
C ASN A 119 6.76 -10.16 11.24
N ALA A 120 7.24 -9.64 10.09
CA ALA A 120 8.65 -9.33 9.91
C ALA A 120 9.13 -8.26 10.91
N MET A 121 8.37 -7.18 11.07
CA MET A 121 8.69 -6.13 12.03
C MET A 121 8.62 -6.65 13.48
N ALA A 122 7.62 -7.46 13.82
CA ALA A 122 7.42 -8.00 15.16
C ALA A 122 8.53 -8.94 15.63
N VAL A 123 9.19 -9.65 14.71
CA VAL A 123 10.24 -10.61 15.07
C VAL A 123 11.66 -10.03 14.97
N THR A 124 11.77 -8.76 14.50
CA THR A 124 13.09 -8.17 14.27
C THR A 124 13.30 -6.81 14.92
N LEU A 125 12.23 -6.06 15.24
CA LEU A 125 12.36 -4.74 15.80
C LEU A 125 12.35 -4.78 17.32
N ASP A 126 13.32 -4.10 17.89
CA ASP A 126 13.38 -3.72 19.29
C ASP A 126 13.21 -2.20 19.45
N SER A 127 13.00 -1.75 20.70
CA SER A 127 12.91 -0.32 21.00
C SER A 127 14.17 0.41 20.52
N LEU A 128 13.98 1.56 19.87
CA LEU A 128 15.02 2.42 19.30
C LEU A 128 15.66 1.95 17.98
N ASP A 129 15.31 0.77 17.47
CA ASP A 129 15.67 0.42 16.09
C ASP A 129 15.06 1.42 15.11
N GLU A 130 15.77 1.70 14.03
CA GLU A 130 15.32 2.65 13.00
C GLU A 130 14.93 1.92 11.71
N VAL A 131 13.82 2.39 11.09
CA VAL A 131 13.35 1.88 9.81
C VAL A 131 13.25 3.04 8.83
N ILE A 132 14.03 3.00 7.75
CA ILE A 132 14.00 4.01 6.69
C ILE A 132 12.79 3.76 5.80
N ILE A 133 11.96 4.80 5.65
CA ILE A 133 10.72 4.78 4.87
C ILE A 133 10.71 5.99 3.93
N PRO A 134 10.92 5.80 2.62
CA PRO A 134 10.72 6.86 1.64
C PRO A 134 9.27 7.34 1.63
N ALA A 135 9.05 8.65 1.71
CA ALA A 135 7.74 9.28 1.57
C ALA A 135 7.63 9.94 0.18
N PRO A 136 6.50 9.84 -0.51
CA PRO A 136 5.20 9.28 -0.05
C PRO A 136 5.23 7.76 0.13
N TYR A 137 4.61 7.29 1.22
CA TYR A 137 4.61 5.88 1.63
C TYR A 137 3.18 5.34 1.83
N TRP A 138 3.00 4.03 1.81
CA TRP A 138 1.76 3.42 2.28
C TRP A 138 1.60 3.64 3.79
N VAL A 139 0.46 4.19 4.19
CA VAL A 139 0.14 4.62 5.57
C VAL A 139 0.42 3.58 6.66
N THR A 140 0.50 2.30 6.30
CA THR A 140 0.73 1.20 7.26
C THR A 140 2.18 1.14 7.75
N TYR A 141 3.17 1.52 6.93
CA TYR A 141 4.58 1.30 7.31
C TYR A 141 4.99 2.02 8.60
N PRO A 142 4.80 3.35 8.73
CA PRO A 142 5.22 4.02 9.95
C PRO A 142 4.41 3.58 11.18
N ASP A 143 3.13 3.25 11.04
CA ASP A 143 2.32 2.82 12.16
C ASP A 143 2.74 1.44 12.70
N VAL A 144 3.09 0.50 11.83
CA VAL A 144 3.63 -0.81 12.26
C VAL A 144 4.96 -0.64 12.98
N VAL A 145 5.86 0.21 12.48
CA VAL A 145 7.14 0.52 13.15
C VAL A 145 6.91 1.13 14.52
N ASN A 146 6.04 2.16 14.61
CA ASN A 146 5.69 2.81 15.87
C ASN A 146 5.06 1.83 16.87
N TYR A 147 4.26 0.86 16.41
CA TYR A 147 3.65 -0.15 17.28
C TYR A 147 4.69 -0.90 18.10
N PHE A 148 5.82 -1.23 17.50
CA PHE A 148 6.93 -1.96 18.15
C PHE A 148 7.93 -1.06 18.89
N ASP A 149 7.61 0.22 19.11
CA ASP A 149 8.48 1.19 19.80
C ASP A 149 9.79 1.48 19.05
N ALA A 150 9.85 1.14 17.78
CA ALA A 150 10.93 1.49 16.88
C ALA A 150 10.64 2.86 16.22
N LYS A 151 11.58 3.42 15.52
CA LYS A 151 11.52 4.77 14.98
C LYS A 151 11.46 4.77 13.46
N PRO A 152 10.37 5.22 12.84
CA PRO A 152 10.34 5.44 11.41
C PRO A 152 11.19 6.67 11.04
N ILE A 153 12.17 6.49 10.17
CA ILE A 153 12.99 7.54 9.59
C ILE A 153 12.41 7.88 8.22
N ILE A 154 11.63 8.96 8.17
CA ILE A 154 10.91 9.37 6.97
C ILE A 154 11.82 10.22 6.09
N ILE A 155 12.02 9.80 4.84
CA ILE A 155 12.81 10.51 3.83
C ILE A 155 11.86 11.06 2.79
N ILE A 156 11.74 12.38 2.74
CA ILE A 156 10.88 13.05 1.76
C ILE A 156 11.49 12.92 0.36
N CYS A 157 10.72 12.35 -0.55
CA CYS A 157 11.05 12.20 -1.96
C CYS A 157 10.02 13.00 -2.76
N GLY A 158 10.44 14.13 -3.30
CA GLY A 158 9.55 15.03 -4.02
C GLY A 158 9.29 14.59 -5.47
N GLU A 159 8.48 15.37 -6.16
CA GLU A 159 8.14 15.13 -7.57
C GLU A 159 9.37 15.23 -8.47
N GLU A 160 10.37 16.05 -8.11
CA GLU A 160 11.63 16.23 -8.82
C GLU A 160 12.47 14.95 -8.91
N THR A 161 12.31 14.02 -7.98
CA THR A 161 12.93 12.69 -8.04
C THR A 161 11.94 11.60 -8.49
N GLY A 162 10.75 11.99 -8.96
CA GLY A 162 9.66 11.08 -9.30
C GLY A 162 9.10 10.36 -8.07
N PHE A 163 9.13 10.98 -6.90
CA PHE A 163 8.73 10.42 -5.60
C PHE A 163 9.54 9.18 -5.19
N LYS A 164 10.79 9.09 -5.63
CA LYS A 164 11.70 7.96 -5.38
C LYS A 164 12.89 8.44 -4.56
N ILE A 165 13.35 7.61 -3.61
CA ILE A 165 14.56 7.91 -2.84
C ILE A 165 15.79 7.82 -3.75
N THR A 166 16.70 8.76 -3.58
CA THR A 166 17.99 8.76 -4.28
C THR A 166 19.05 8.02 -3.46
N PRO A 167 20.14 7.51 -4.10
CA PRO A 167 21.27 6.91 -3.40
C PRO A 167 21.87 7.82 -2.32
N ASP A 168 22.01 9.12 -2.60
CA ASP A 168 22.53 10.11 -1.65
C ASP A 168 21.63 10.29 -0.42
N GLN A 169 20.32 10.28 -0.62
CA GLN A 169 19.36 10.35 0.48
C GLN A 169 19.42 9.09 1.35
N LEU A 170 19.52 7.91 0.71
CA LEU A 170 19.62 6.63 1.42
C LEU A 170 20.92 6.56 2.23
N GLU A 171 22.08 6.88 1.63
CA GLU A 171 23.37 6.90 2.30
C GLU A 171 23.39 7.80 3.55
N LYS A 172 22.81 9.00 3.42
CA LYS A 172 22.73 9.97 4.54
C LYS A 172 21.78 9.52 5.66
N ALA A 173 20.79 8.71 5.33
CA ALA A 173 19.79 8.24 6.30
C ALA A 173 20.29 7.03 7.12
N ILE A 174 21.14 6.20 6.54
CA ILE A 174 21.64 4.99 7.21
C ILE A 174 22.60 5.34 8.34
N ASN A 175 22.39 4.70 9.47
CA ASN A 175 23.28 4.76 10.63
C ASN A 175 23.29 3.41 11.38
N LYS A 176 24.03 3.31 12.48
CA LYS A 176 24.17 2.06 13.25
C LYS A 176 22.89 1.50 13.87
N SER A 177 21.87 2.33 14.01
CA SER A 177 20.54 1.94 14.54
C SER A 177 19.57 1.54 13.43
N THR A 178 19.94 1.74 12.16
CA THR A 178 19.10 1.38 11.01
C THR A 178 18.97 -0.13 10.93
N LYS A 179 17.75 -0.63 11.10
CA LYS A 179 17.42 -2.05 11.05
C LYS A 179 16.84 -2.49 9.73
N TRP A 180 15.97 -1.63 9.15
CA TRP A 180 15.28 -1.90 7.90
C TRP A 180 15.27 -0.70 6.96
N PHE A 181 15.30 -1.01 5.66
CA PHE A 181 14.92 -0.11 4.58
C PHE A 181 13.73 -0.70 3.85
N ILE A 182 12.64 0.07 3.69
CA ILE A 182 11.43 -0.36 2.99
C ILE A 182 11.40 0.29 1.61
N LEU A 183 11.27 -0.54 0.56
CA LEU A 183 11.16 -0.14 -0.84
C LEU A 183 9.84 -0.66 -1.40
N ASN A 184 8.95 0.23 -1.89
CA ASN A 184 7.68 -0.14 -2.50
C ASN A 184 7.65 0.29 -3.98
N SER A 185 7.58 -0.68 -4.89
CA SER A 185 7.61 -0.45 -6.34
C SER A 185 6.75 -1.50 -7.06
N PRO A 186 5.80 -1.08 -7.93
CA PRO A 186 5.21 0.25 -8.05
C PRO A 186 4.58 0.73 -6.74
N SER A 187 4.70 2.03 -6.47
CA SER A 187 4.40 2.60 -5.15
C SER A 187 2.90 2.88 -4.94
N ASN A 188 2.44 2.69 -3.74
CA ASN A 188 1.25 3.30 -3.18
C ASN A 188 1.72 4.41 -2.21
N PRO A 189 1.46 5.71 -2.50
CA PRO A 189 0.33 6.25 -3.28
C PRO A 189 0.66 6.72 -4.71
N THR A 190 1.92 6.75 -5.13
CA THR A 190 2.34 7.55 -6.30
C THR A 190 2.24 6.83 -7.64
N GLY A 191 2.19 5.49 -7.63
CA GLY A 191 2.31 4.68 -8.84
C GLY A 191 3.70 4.71 -9.47
N SER A 192 4.69 5.34 -8.85
CA SER A 192 6.06 5.40 -9.36
C SER A 192 6.72 4.04 -9.32
N CYS A 193 7.48 3.71 -10.37
CA CYS A 193 8.23 2.46 -10.49
C CYS A 193 9.72 2.76 -10.60
N TYR A 194 10.56 2.03 -9.86
CA TYR A 194 12.01 2.15 -9.98
C TYR A 194 12.50 1.45 -11.24
N THR A 195 13.42 2.08 -11.95
CA THR A 195 14.13 1.48 -13.07
C THR A 195 15.24 0.54 -12.57
N GLU A 196 15.75 -0.32 -13.47
CA GLU A 196 16.88 -1.20 -13.17
C GLU A 196 18.10 -0.41 -12.68
N ASP A 197 18.46 0.67 -13.37
CA ASP A 197 19.59 1.53 -13.00
C ASP A 197 19.45 2.18 -11.64
N GLU A 198 18.24 2.65 -11.30
CA GLU A 198 17.94 3.21 -9.98
C GLU A 198 18.10 2.16 -8.87
N LEU A 199 17.59 0.94 -9.10
CA LEU A 199 17.76 -0.17 -8.15
C LEU A 199 19.22 -0.59 -7.99
N ILE A 200 19.99 -0.65 -9.08
CA ILE A 200 21.43 -0.89 -9.05
C ILE A 200 22.14 0.20 -8.24
N ALA A 201 21.78 1.46 -8.43
CA ALA A 201 22.39 2.56 -7.68
C ALA A 201 22.10 2.49 -6.18
N LEU A 202 20.86 2.15 -5.78
CA LEU A 202 20.49 1.91 -4.39
C LEU A 202 21.21 0.68 -3.80
N SER A 203 21.36 -0.39 -4.59
CA SER A 203 22.01 -1.61 -4.15
C SER A 203 23.49 -1.40 -3.79
N LYS A 204 24.19 -0.50 -4.50
CA LYS A 204 25.58 -0.13 -4.19
C LYS A 204 25.72 0.58 -2.83
N VAL A 205 24.74 1.40 -2.48
CA VAL A 205 24.68 2.00 -1.13
C VAL A 205 24.50 0.89 -0.09
N LEU A 206 23.49 0.03 -0.32
CA LEU A 206 23.17 -1.06 0.61
C LEU A 206 24.32 -2.07 0.78
N GLU A 207 25.14 -2.30 -0.25
CA GLU A 207 26.34 -3.17 -0.17
C GLU A 207 27.28 -2.73 0.94
N ASN A 208 27.46 -1.42 1.14
CA ASN A 208 28.31 -0.87 2.18
C ASN A 208 27.70 -0.92 3.59
N HIS A 209 26.42 -1.28 3.71
CA HIS A 209 25.68 -1.32 4.97
C HIS A 209 25.08 -2.72 5.24
N PRO A 210 25.89 -3.76 5.49
CA PRO A 210 25.43 -5.15 5.59
C PRO A 210 24.49 -5.43 6.78
N HIS A 211 24.42 -4.53 7.76
CA HIS A 211 23.52 -4.63 8.92
C HIS A 211 22.07 -4.26 8.63
N VAL A 212 21.79 -3.61 7.48
CA VAL A 212 20.46 -3.15 7.10
C VAL A 212 19.72 -4.27 6.41
N ASN A 213 18.59 -4.69 6.96
CA ASN A 213 17.64 -5.56 6.27
C ASN A 213 16.80 -4.75 5.26
N ILE A 214 16.31 -5.42 4.23
CA ILE A 214 15.58 -4.77 3.15
C ILE A 214 14.22 -5.45 3.02
N MET A 215 13.16 -4.66 2.88
CA MET A 215 11.83 -5.14 2.48
C MET A 215 11.49 -4.53 1.13
N THR A 216 11.29 -5.37 0.12
CA THR A 216 10.67 -4.94 -1.13
C THR A 216 9.19 -5.29 -1.10
N ASP A 217 8.33 -4.31 -1.29
CA ASP A 217 6.88 -4.51 -1.44
C ASP A 217 6.50 -4.38 -2.91
N ASP A 218 6.43 -5.54 -3.57
CA ASP A 218 6.27 -5.69 -5.02
C ASP A 218 4.81 -6.01 -5.40
N LEU A 219 3.87 -5.67 -4.54
CA LEU A 219 2.45 -6.09 -4.65
C LEU A 219 1.76 -5.62 -5.93
N TYR A 220 2.30 -4.59 -6.59
CA TYR A 220 1.77 -4.03 -7.84
C TYR A 220 2.59 -4.40 -9.08
N GLU A 221 3.51 -5.33 -9.02
CA GLU A 221 4.46 -5.67 -10.12
C GLU A 221 3.81 -5.95 -11.48
N HIS A 222 2.58 -6.48 -11.51
CA HIS A 222 1.85 -6.78 -12.73
C HIS A 222 1.04 -5.58 -13.28
N LEU A 223 0.94 -4.50 -12.51
CA LEU A 223 0.21 -3.30 -12.88
C LEU A 223 1.21 -2.21 -13.26
N ILE A 224 1.81 -2.37 -14.43
CA ILE A 224 2.79 -1.47 -15.04
C ILE A 224 2.36 -1.12 -16.47
N TYR A 225 2.77 0.04 -16.96
CA TYR A 225 2.29 0.64 -18.19
C TYR A 225 3.43 1.19 -19.03
N ASP A 226 3.16 1.50 -20.31
CA ASP A 226 4.04 2.26 -21.21
C ASP A 226 5.43 1.62 -21.41
N ASP A 227 5.49 0.33 -21.70
CA ASP A 227 6.73 -0.42 -21.95
C ASP A 227 7.76 -0.42 -20.79
N VAL A 228 7.33 0.05 -19.59
CA VAL A 228 8.14 -0.06 -18.39
C VAL A 228 8.31 -1.53 -18.02
N LYS A 229 9.53 -1.93 -17.68
CA LYS A 229 9.82 -3.26 -17.14
C LYS A 229 9.91 -3.18 -15.64
N PHE A 230 9.19 -4.07 -14.98
CA PHE A 230 9.32 -4.25 -13.54
C PHE A 230 10.60 -5.01 -13.21
N HIS A 231 11.31 -4.52 -12.20
CA HIS A 231 12.44 -5.20 -11.58
C HIS A 231 12.26 -5.19 -10.07
N THR A 232 12.45 -6.34 -9.42
CA THR A 232 12.62 -6.37 -7.97
C THR A 232 14.10 -6.21 -7.61
N LEU A 233 14.40 -5.66 -6.43
CA LEU A 233 15.77 -5.34 -6.04
C LEU A 233 16.70 -6.58 -6.09
N VAL A 234 16.21 -7.72 -5.61
CA VAL A 234 17.01 -8.97 -5.57
C VAL A 234 17.32 -9.49 -6.97
N SER A 235 16.46 -9.26 -7.97
CA SER A 235 16.74 -9.69 -9.34
C SER A 235 17.91 -8.94 -9.98
N VAL A 236 18.10 -7.68 -9.63
CA VAL A 236 19.19 -6.82 -10.14
C VAL A 236 20.43 -6.83 -9.22
N ALA A 237 20.25 -7.19 -7.94
CA ALA A 237 21.31 -7.25 -6.95
C ALA A 237 21.21 -8.55 -6.10
N PRO A 238 21.55 -9.73 -6.69
CA PRO A 238 21.38 -11.02 -6.02
C PRO A 238 22.17 -11.17 -4.70
N PHE A 239 23.25 -10.42 -4.52
CA PHE A 239 24.05 -10.41 -3.30
C PHE A 239 23.28 -9.86 -2.06
N LEU A 240 22.15 -9.20 -2.27
CA LEU A 240 21.28 -8.72 -1.21
C LEU A 240 20.24 -9.76 -0.75
N LYS A 241 20.11 -10.92 -1.43
CA LYS A 241 19.05 -11.91 -1.20
C LYS A 241 18.92 -12.29 0.28
N ASP A 242 20.03 -12.60 0.94
CA ASP A 242 20.04 -13.16 2.30
C ASP A 242 19.52 -12.18 3.38
N ARG A 243 19.39 -10.92 3.06
CA ARG A 243 18.86 -9.88 3.96
C ARG A 243 17.71 -9.08 3.36
N THR A 244 17.10 -9.60 2.28
CA THR A 244 15.92 -9.02 1.66
C THR A 244 14.71 -9.92 1.86
N LEU A 245 13.62 -9.33 2.34
CA LEU A 245 12.28 -9.92 2.33
C LEU A 245 11.54 -9.39 1.12
N THR A 246 11.34 -10.23 0.09
CA THR A 246 10.58 -9.88 -1.12
C THR A 246 9.12 -10.21 -0.89
N LEU A 247 8.33 -9.17 -0.60
CA LEU A 247 6.89 -9.26 -0.33
C LEU A 247 6.08 -9.16 -1.61
N ASN A 248 5.08 -10.01 -1.73
CA ASN A 248 4.10 -9.99 -2.81
C ASN A 248 2.74 -10.55 -2.35
N GLY A 249 1.78 -10.73 -3.26
CA GLY A 249 0.47 -11.29 -2.95
C GLY A 249 -0.48 -11.29 -4.13
N VAL A 250 -1.65 -11.88 -3.91
CA VAL A 250 -2.68 -12.01 -4.95
C VAL A 250 -3.74 -10.91 -4.92
N SER A 251 -3.63 -9.96 -3.99
CA SER A 251 -4.68 -8.97 -3.73
C SER A 251 -4.99 -8.05 -4.90
N LYS A 252 -3.98 -7.64 -5.70
CA LYS A 252 -4.12 -6.54 -6.67
C LYS A 252 -4.33 -7.05 -8.09
N ALA A 253 -3.33 -7.66 -8.70
CA ALA A 253 -3.43 -8.14 -10.07
C ALA A 253 -4.57 -9.17 -10.28
N TYR A 254 -4.82 -9.98 -9.26
CA TYR A 254 -5.83 -11.04 -9.30
C TYR A 254 -7.20 -10.63 -8.73
N ALA A 255 -7.38 -9.36 -8.32
CA ALA A 255 -8.62 -8.86 -7.70
C ALA A 255 -9.08 -9.72 -6.50
N MET A 256 -8.16 -10.03 -5.60
CA MET A 256 -8.36 -10.93 -4.46
C MET A 256 -8.15 -10.21 -3.11
N THR A 257 -8.54 -8.94 -2.99
CA THR A 257 -8.34 -8.18 -1.74
C THR A 257 -9.04 -8.82 -0.55
N GLY A 258 -10.26 -9.33 -0.73
CA GLY A 258 -11.07 -9.99 0.29
C GLY A 258 -10.63 -11.40 0.66
N TRP A 259 -9.82 -12.07 -0.16
CA TRP A 259 -9.34 -13.44 0.06
C TRP A 259 -8.22 -13.52 1.09
N ARG A 260 -7.54 -12.42 1.34
CA ARG A 260 -6.51 -12.27 2.38
C ARG A 260 -5.34 -13.23 2.22
N ILE A 261 -4.70 -13.27 1.05
CA ILE A 261 -3.44 -14.00 0.82
C ILE A 261 -2.34 -13.04 0.37
N GLY A 262 -1.26 -13.01 1.15
CA GLY A 262 0.02 -12.40 0.82
C GLY A 262 1.15 -13.37 1.14
N TYR A 263 2.28 -13.19 0.52
CA TYR A 263 3.43 -14.07 0.70
C TYR A 263 4.75 -13.30 0.58
N ALA A 264 5.81 -13.92 1.07
CA ALA A 264 7.15 -13.39 0.86
C ALA A 264 8.18 -14.50 0.71
N GLY A 265 9.25 -14.18 -0.03
CA GLY A 265 10.50 -14.94 -0.04
C GLY A 265 11.56 -14.19 0.75
N GLY A 266 12.39 -14.89 1.52
CA GLY A 266 13.43 -14.27 2.33
C GLY A 266 14.31 -15.28 3.08
N ASN A 267 15.19 -14.76 3.91
CA ASN A 267 16.10 -15.58 4.73
C ASN A 267 15.34 -16.61 5.56
N GLN A 268 15.81 -17.86 5.57
CA GLN A 268 15.17 -19.00 6.24
C GLN A 268 14.95 -18.74 7.75
N ASP A 269 15.88 -18.12 8.45
CA ASP A 269 15.74 -17.88 9.89
C ASP A 269 14.67 -16.80 10.16
N LEU A 270 14.58 -15.77 9.32
CA LEU A 270 13.52 -14.77 9.37
C LEU A 270 12.15 -15.43 9.12
N ILE A 271 12.03 -16.22 8.06
CA ILE A 271 10.78 -16.93 7.72
C ILE A 271 10.35 -17.85 8.85
N LYS A 272 11.29 -18.59 9.45
CA LYS A 272 11.02 -19.46 10.61
C LYS A 272 10.54 -18.66 11.84
N ALA A 273 11.16 -17.52 12.12
CA ALA A 273 10.74 -16.64 13.22
C ALA A 273 9.32 -16.07 12.98
N MET A 274 9.03 -15.61 11.76
CA MET A 274 7.70 -15.15 11.36
C MET A 274 6.65 -16.26 11.53
N GLY A 275 6.93 -17.49 11.09
CA GLY A 275 6.06 -18.66 11.26
C GLY A 275 5.80 -18.98 12.74
N LYS A 276 6.83 -18.87 13.60
CA LYS A 276 6.68 -19.04 15.05
C LYS A 276 5.70 -18.00 15.64
N LEU A 277 5.83 -16.74 15.27
CA LEU A 277 4.90 -15.69 15.71
C LEU A 277 3.49 -15.94 15.18
N GLN A 278 3.36 -16.29 13.90
CA GLN A 278 2.07 -16.54 13.25
C GLN A 278 1.33 -17.70 13.92
N SER A 279 2.05 -18.76 14.37
CA SER A 279 1.46 -19.88 15.11
C SER A 279 0.80 -19.47 16.43
N GLN A 280 1.21 -18.36 17.03
CA GLN A 280 0.68 -17.82 18.29
C GLN A 280 -0.29 -16.65 18.09
N SER A 281 -0.57 -16.25 16.85
CA SER A 281 -1.48 -15.15 16.53
C SER A 281 -2.69 -15.63 15.73
N THR A 282 -2.57 -15.72 14.41
CA THR A 282 -3.67 -16.07 13.49
C THR A 282 -3.72 -17.54 13.11
N SER A 283 -2.66 -18.32 13.38
CA SER A 283 -2.44 -19.65 12.80
C SER A 283 -2.30 -19.56 11.26
N ASN A 284 -2.68 -20.57 10.52
CA ASN A 284 -2.58 -20.61 9.05
C ASN A 284 -3.58 -19.64 8.38
N PRO A 285 -3.27 -19.11 7.19
CA PRO A 285 -4.27 -18.50 6.32
C PRO A 285 -5.39 -19.46 5.95
N THR A 286 -6.53 -18.92 5.56
CA THR A 286 -7.72 -19.70 5.16
C THR A 286 -7.37 -20.73 4.06
N SER A 287 -7.62 -22.03 4.28
CA SER A 287 -7.29 -23.12 3.34
C SER A 287 -7.90 -22.90 1.96
N ILE A 288 -9.18 -22.54 1.92
CA ILE A 288 -9.92 -22.25 0.69
C ILE A 288 -9.27 -21.11 -0.10
N SER A 289 -8.83 -20.05 0.59
CA SER A 289 -8.12 -18.94 -0.04
C SER A 289 -6.75 -19.34 -0.55
N GLN A 290 -6.08 -20.27 0.12
CA GLN A 290 -4.81 -20.82 -0.33
C GLN A 290 -5.00 -21.65 -1.62
N ALA A 291 -6.03 -22.49 -1.70
CA ALA A 291 -6.37 -23.23 -2.92
C ALA A 291 -6.67 -22.27 -4.10
N ALA A 292 -7.45 -21.21 -3.86
CA ALA A 292 -7.69 -20.18 -4.85
C ALA A 292 -6.39 -19.46 -5.29
N ALA A 293 -5.47 -19.21 -4.36
CA ALA A 293 -4.20 -18.57 -4.68
C ALA A 293 -3.27 -19.48 -5.50
N VAL A 294 -3.32 -20.79 -5.33
CA VAL A 294 -2.61 -21.74 -6.21
C VAL A 294 -3.07 -21.59 -7.65
N GLU A 295 -4.38 -21.53 -7.89
CA GLU A 295 -4.94 -21.31 -9.22
C GLU A 295 -4.56 -19.92 -9.74
N ALA A 296 -4.62 -18.88 -8.92
CA ALA A 296 -4.21 -17.53 -9.29
C ALA A 296 -2.76 -17.48 -9.80
N LEU A 297 -1.84 -18.23 -9.20
CA LEU A 297 -0.42 -18.20 -9.55
C LEU A 297 -0.05 -19.13 -10.72
N ASN A 298 -0.80 -20.23 -10.91
CA ASN A 298 -0.47 -21.27 -11.88
C ASN A 298 -1.45 -21.35 -13.06
N GLY A 299 -2.66 -20.80 -12.91
CA GLY A 299 -3.73 -20.88 -13.91
C GLY A 299 -3.60 -19.87 -15.04
N ASP A 300 -4.67 -19.72 -15.81
CA ASP A 300 -4.74 -18.70 -16.87
C ASP A 300 -4.82 -17.29 -16.27
N ASN A 301 -3.85 -16.48 -16.62
CA ASN A 301 -3.66 -15.12 -16.15
C ASN A 301 -3.77 -14.06 -17.27
N SER A 302 -4.33 -14.45 -18.44
CA SER A 302 -4.49 -13.55 -19.61
C SER A 302 -5.26 -12.26 -19.27
N PHE A 303 -6.21 -12.34 -18.33
CA PHE A 303 -6.99 -11.20 -17.83
C PHE A 303 -6.13 -10.08 -17.22
N ILE A 304 -4.91 -10.37 -16.73
CA ILE A 304 -4.02 -9.33 -16.15
C ILE A 304 -3.64 -8.32 -17.22
N ALA A 305 -3.25 -8.78 -18.41
CA ALA A 305 -2.89 -7.88 -19.50
C ALA A 305 -4.09 -7.03 -19.96
N GLU A 306 -5.27 -7.63 -20.08
CA GLU A 306 -6.50 -6.94 -20.45
C GLU A 306 -6.85 -5.84 -19.42
N ARG A 307 -6.83 -6.17 -18.13
CA ARG A 307 -7.13 -5.24 -17.04
C ARG A 307 -6.08 -4.12 -16.94
N SER A 308 -4.81 -4.44 -17.19
CA SER A 308 -3.74 -3.43 -17.25
C SER A 308 -4.00 -2.40 -18.37
N GLN A 309 -4.54 -2.81 -19.53
CA GLN A 309 -4.92 -1.88 -20.59
C GLN A 309 -6.09 -0.97 -20.16
N VAL A 310 -7.07 -1.51 -19.44
CA VAL A 310 -8.17 -0.70 -18.89
C VAL A 310 -7.62 0.33 -17.90
N PHE A 311 -6.77 -0.08 -16.97
CA PHE A 311 -6.16 0.85 -16.01
C PHE A 311 -5.27 1.89 -16.70
N LYS A 312 -4.52 1.50 -17.72
CA LYS A 312 -3.72 2.44 -18.51
C LYS A 312 -4.59 3.53 -19.15
N LYS A 313 -5.69 3.15 -19.79
CA LYS A 313 -6.65 4.10 -20.40
C LYS A 313 -7.22 5.05 -19.36
N ARG A 314 -7.70 4.52 -18.21
CA ARG A 314 -8.24 5.32 -17.09
C ARG A 314 -7.21 6.30 -16.56
N ARG A 315 -5.96 5.85 -16.36
CA ARG A 315 -4.85 6.71 -15.94
C ARG A 315 -4.62 7.86 -16.90
N ASP A 316 -4.48 7.54 -18.19
CA ASP A 316 -4.13 8.54 -19.22
C ASP A 316 -5.24 9.60 -19.34
N ASN A 317 -6.52 9.20 -19.33
CA ASN A 317 -7.66 10.11 -19.32
C ASN A 317 -7.67 10.97 -18.06
N LEU A 318 -7.56 10.36 -16.87
CA LEU A 318 -7.60 11.07 -15.60
C LEU A 318 -6.47 12.12 -15.48
N ILE A 319 -5.25 11.79 -15.91
CA ILE A 319 -4.12 12.74 -15.90
C ILE A 319 -4.37 13.91 -16.84
N SER A 320 -4.91 13.66 -18.03
CA SER A 320 -5.27 14.72 -18.98
C SER A 320 -6.28 15.69 -18.37
N GLU A 321 -7.33 15.16 -17.72
CA GLU A 321 -8.33 15.96 -17.02
C GLU A 321 -7.73 16.76 -15.87
N LEU A 322 -6.97 16.12 -14.97
CA LEU A 322 -6.36 16.79 -13.82
C LEU A 322 -5.42 17.93 -14.23
N ASN A 323 -4.57 17.71 -15.23
CA ASN A 323 -3.63 18.73 -15.70
C ASN A 323 -4.29 19.88 -16.47
N SER A 324 -5.57 19.76 -16.84
CA SER A 324 -6.37 20.85 -17.40
C SER A 324 -7.06 21.72 -16.33
N MET A 325 -6.99 21.32 -15.05
CA MET A 325 -7.63 22.02 -13.93
C MET A 325 -6.67 23.04 -13.30
N ASN A 326 -7.16 24.27 -13.05
CA ASN A 326 -6.37 25.32 -12.44
C ASN A 326 -5.94 24.96 -10.99
N GLY A 327 -4.65 25.01 -10.73
CA GLY A 327 -4.07 24.78 -9.40
C GLY A 327 -3.79 23.31 -9.10
N ILE A 328 -4.07 22.41 -10.04
CA ILE A 328 -3.75 20.99 -9.94
C ILE A 328 -2.67 20.65 -10.98
N SER A 329 -1.72 19.82 -10.59
CA SER A 329 -0.77 19.20 -11.50
C SER A 329 -0.55 17.74 -11.12
N CYS A 330 -0.36 16.87 -12.09
CA CYS A 330 -0.21 15.44 -11.86
C CYS A 330 0.86 14.85 -12.77
N ARG A 331 1.92 14.31 -12.15
CA ARG A 331 2.92 13.49 -12.83
C ARG A 331 2.27 12.18 -13.30
N LYS A 332 2.65 11.71 -14.49
CA LYS A 332 2.21 10.42 -15.03
C LYS A 332 2.93 9.27 -14.32
N PRO A 333 2.22 8.40 -13.57
CA PRO A 333 2.84 7.24 -12.92
C PRO A 333 3.08 6.10 -13.91
N GLU A 334 4.06 5.27 -13.59
CA GLU A 334 4.44 4.10 -14.37
C GLU A 334 3.62 2.84 -14.03
N GLY A 335 3.00 2.80 -12.83
CA GLY A 335 2.29 1.59 -12.38
C GLY A 335 1.24 1.82 -11.31
N ALA A 336 0.77 0.73 -10.70
CA ALA A 336 -0.34 0.64 -9.76
C ALA A 336 -1.66 1.17 -10.37
N PHE A 337 -2.62 1.57 -9.57
CA PHE A 337 -3.86 2.21 -10.02
C PHE A 337 -4.15 3.49 -9.22
N TYR A 338 -3.08 4.26 -8.96
CA TYR A 338 -3.14 5.53 -8.26
C TYR A 338 -2.48 6.64 -9.06
N VAL A 339 -3.02 7.85 -8.92
CA VAL A 339 -2.31 9.09 -9.22
C VAL A 339 -2.15 9.90 -7.94
N PHE A 340 -1.11 10.73 -7.89
CA PHE A 340 -0.77 11.54 -6.73
C PHE A 340 -0.58 13.02 -7.14
N PRO A 341 -1.68 13.70 -7.50
CA PRO A 341 -1.63 15.07 -7.97
C PRO A 341 -1.28 16.05 -6.85
N SER A 342 -0.60 17.14 -7.23
CA SER A 342 -0.37 18.29 -6.40
C SER A 342 -1.63 19.18 -6.33
N CYS A 343 -1.97 19.63 -5.13
CA CYS A 343 -2.97 20.67 -4.89
C CYS A 343 -2.36 21.98 -4.36
N GLN A 344 -1.05 22.16 -4.50
CA GLN A 344 -0.36 23.35 -3.98
C GLN A 344 -0.89 24.66 -4.59
N GLY A 345 -1.35 24.63 -5.85
CA GLY A 345 -1.91 25.82 -6.52
C GLY A 345 -3.31 26.22 -6.02
N VAL A 346 -3.93 25.43 -5.11
CA VAL A 346 -5.20 25.78 -4.47
C VAL A 346 -5.06 26.13 -2.99
N ILE A 347 -3.89 25.91 -2.41
CA ILE A 347 -3.60 26.32 -1.01
C ILE A 347 -3.61 27.86 -0.94
N GLY A 348 -4.31 28.39 0.06
CA GLY A 348 -4.52 29.82 0.25
C GLY A 348 -5.80 30.37 -0.39
N LYS A 349 -6.47 29.60 -1.26
CA LYS A 349 -7.77 29.98 -1.84
C LYS A 349 -8.91 29.77 -0.83
N THR A 350 -10.03 30.45 -1.08
CA THR A 350 -11.24 30.40 -0.26
C THR A 350 -12.32 29.62 -0.97
N ASP A 351 -12.96 28.68 -0.29
CA ASP A 351 -14.07 27.92 -0.81
C ASP A 351 -15.43 28.66 -0.73
N ASP A 352 -16.49 28.11 -1.28
CA ASP A 352 -17.82 28.74 -1.31
C ASP A 352 -18.44 28.94 0.09
N SER A 353 -17.96 28.20 1.11
CA SER A 353 -18.37 28.44 2.50
C SER A 353 -17.66 29.63 3.15
N GLY A 354 -16.67 30.22 2.47
CA GLY A 354 -15.82 31.28 2.97
C GLY A 354 -14.63 30.79 3.80
N LYS A 355 -14.34 29.49 3.80
CA LYS A 355 -13.21 28.88 4.50
C LYS A 355 -11.96 28.91 3.61
N ILE A 356 -10.83 29.36 4.19
CA ILE A 356 -9.52 29.31 3.51
C ILE A 356 -9.00 27.87 3.57
N ILE A 357 -8.54 27.37 2.43
CA ILE A 357 -7.88 26.06 2.29
C ILE A 357 -6.41 26.24 2.66
N SER A 358 -6.02 25.83 3.87
CA SER A 358 -4.67 26.03 4.39
C SER A 358 -3.71 24.87 4.12
N ASN A 359 -4.24 23.68 3.80
CA ASN A 359 -3.46 22.46 3.56
C ASN A 359 -4.26 21.43 2.76
N ASP A 360 -3.62 20.33 2.41
CA ASP A 360 -4.21 19.22 1.63
C ASP A 360 -5.37 18.51 2.35
N GLN A 361 -5.34 18.42 3.67
CA GLN A 361 -6.46 17.84 4.43
C GLN A 361 -7.71 18.72 4.35
N GLU A 362 -7.57 20.04 4.47
CA GLU A 362 -8.68 20.97 4.30
C GLU A 362 -9.21 20.97 2.87
N PHE A 363 -8.31 20.89 1.88
CA PHE A 363 -8.69 20.73 0.48
C PHE A 363 -9.56 19.49 0.26
N THR A 364 -9.08 18.31 0.69
CA THR A 364 -9.81 17.05 0.47
C THR A 364 -11.12 16.99 1.26
N THR A 365 -11.19 17.63 2.42
CA THR A 365 -12.42 17.76 3.21
C THR A 365 -13.44 18.64 2.50
N SER A 366 -13.02 19.83 2.05
CA SER A 366 -13.89 20.75 1.31
C SER A 366 -14.38 20.12 -0.01
N LEU A 367 -13.49 19.43 -0.75
CA LEU A 367 -13.85 18.71 -1.97
C LEU A 367 -14.92 17.65 -1.72
N LEU A 368 -14.80 16.89 -0.62
CA LEU A 368 -15.82 15.91 -0.24
C LEU A 368 -17.16 16.57 0.12
N GLU A 369 -17.13 17.64 0.90
CA GLU A 369 -18.33 18.29 1.42
C GLU A 369 -19.08 19.06 0.34
N GLN A 370 -18.38 19.73 -0.58
CA GLN A 370 -18.96 20.63 -1.59
C GLN A 370 -19.16 19.97 -2.96
N ALA A 371 -18.26 19.06 -3.36
CA ALA A 371 -18.33 18.39 -4.65
C ALA A 371 -18.74 16.90 -4.57
N GLY A 372 -18.79 16.31 -3.37
CA GLY A 372 -19.12 14.90 -3.21
C GLY A 372 -18.02 13.94 -3.72
N VAL A 373 -16.77 14.39 -3.82
CA VAL A 373 -15.65 13.55 -4.29
C VAL A 373 -14.71 13.25 -3.12
N ALA A 374 -14.59 11.96 -2.76
CA ALA A 374 -13.78 11.49 -1.65
C ALA A 374 -12.41 11.01 -2.14
N VAL A 375 -11.35 11.73 -1.81
CA VAL A 375 -9.93 11.43 -2.11
C VAL A 375 -9.13 11.42 -0.81
N VAL A 376 -7.89 10.94 -0.82
CA VAL A 376 -7.06 10.87 0.40
C VAL A 376 -5.96 11.91 0.36
N GLN A 377 -5.87 12.73 1.40
CA GLN A 377 -4.85 13.77 1.53
C GLN A 377 -3.42 13.20 1.51
N GLY A 378 -2.48 13.93 0.93
CA GLY A 378 -1.08 13.54 0.79
C GLY A 378 -0.32 13.49 2.11
N SER A 379 -0.68 14.35 3.06
CA SER A 379 -0.13 14.34 4.43
C SER A 379 -0.30 12.99 5.13
N ALA A 380 -1.36 12.23 4.81
CA ALA A 380 -1.53 10.86 5.31
C ALA A 380 -0.43 9.90 4.80
N PHE A 381 0.17 10.19 3.66
CA PHE A 381 1.25 9.42 3.05
C PHE A 381 2.64 10.07 3.30
N GLY A 382 2.69 11.08 4.18
CA GLY A 382 3.93 11.75 4.56
C GLY A 382 4.39 12.87 3.63
N LEU A 383 3.55 13.36 2.71
CA LEU A 383 3.88 14.47 1.82
C LEU A 383 2.67 15.42 1.67
N GLU A 384 2.77 16.59 2.28
CA GLU A 384 1.76 17.66 2.20
C GLU A 384 1.68 18.31 0.82
N GLY A 385 0.52 18.91 0.51
CA GLY A 385 0.27 19.63 -0.74
C GLY A 385 -0.07 18.74 -1.91
N TYR A 386 -0.36 17.46 -1.64
CA TYR A 386 -0.76 16.44 -2.60
C TYR A 386 -2.02 15.71 -2.14
N PHE A 387 -2.59 14.87 -3.02
CA PHE A 387 -3.66 13.94 -2.66
C PHE A 387 -3.63 12.70 -3.54
N ARG A 388 -4.15 11.58 -3.05
CA ARG A 388 -4.21 10.35 -3.82
C ARG A 388 -5.60 10.13 -4.39
N ILE A 389 -5.66 9.83 -5.68
CA ILE A 389 -6.84 9.30 -6.37
C ILE A 389 -6.56 7.85 -6.76
N SER A 390 -7.47 6.93 -6.42
CA SER A 390 -7.54 5.60 -7.00
C SER A 390 -8.41 5.64 -8.26
N TYR A 391 -7.89 5.18 -9.39
CA TYR A 391 -8.68 5.05 -10.64
C TYR A 391 -9.19 3.62 -10.88
N ALA A 392 -9.17 2.79 -9.82
CA ALA A 392 -9.82 1.49 -9.82
C ALA A 392 -11.32 1.64 -9.55
N THR A 393 -12.02 2.24 -10.50
CA THR A 393 -13.47 2.43 -10.53
C THR A 393 -13.93 2.58 -11.99
N SER A 394 -15.25 2.65 -12.27
CA SER A 394 -15.73 2.75 -13.64
C SER A 394 -15.31 4.05 -14.34
N ASP A 395 -15.28 4.05 -15.68
CA ASP A 395 -14.97 5.21 -16.49
C ASP A 395 -15.95 6.35 -16.20
N GLU A 396 -17.26 6.05 -16.04
CA GLU A 396 -18.32 7.02 -15.73
C GLU A 396 -18.08 7.71 -14.37
N ASN A 397 -17.67 6.96 -13.36
CA ASN A 397 -17.34 7.53 -12.05
C ASN A 397 -16.13 8.48 -12.12
N LEU A 398 -15.12 8.16 -12.93
CA LEU A 398 -13.95 9.02 -13.11
C LEU A 398 -14.32 10.31 -13.87
N GLU A 399 -15.09 10.21 -14.94
CA GLU A 399 -15.57 11.35 -15.72
C GLU A 399 -16.40 12.30 -14.86
N GLU A 400 -17.37 11.77 -14.11
CA GLU A 400 -18.21 12.55 -13.21
C GLU A 400 -17.40 13.19 -12.07
N ALA A 401 -16.45 12.45 -11.47
CA ALA A 401 -15.57 13.01 -10.44
C ALA A 401 -14.72 14.16 -10.99
N CYS A 402 -14.15 14.03 -12.18
CA CYS A 402 -13.40 15.11 -12.84
C CYS A 402 -14.28 16.32 -13.13
N SER A 403 -15.52 16.11 -13.60
CA SER A 403 -16.49 17.19 -13.82
C SER A 403 -16.77 17.97 -12.53
N ARG A 404 -17.07 17.26 -11.42
CA ARG A 404 -17.32 17.88 -10.11
C ARG A 404 -16.10 18.61 -9.56
N MET A 405 -14.91 18.01 -9.68
CA MET A 405 -13.65 18.65 -9.26
C MET A 405 -13.39 19.94 -10.04
N ARG A 406 -13.62 19.94 -11.35
CA ARG A 406 -13.47 21.13 -12.20
C ARG A 406 -14.36 22.27 -11.72
N VAL A 407 -15.67 22.01 -11.58
CA VAL A 407 -16.64 23.02 -11.09
C VAL A 407 -16.24 23.55 -9.70
N TYR A 408 -15.84 22.65 -8.80
CA TYR A 408 -15.37 23.04 -7.47
C TYR A 408 -14.16 23.99 -7.55
N LEU A 409 -13.15 23.62 -8.35
CA LEU A 409 -11.91 24.40 -8.47
C LEU A 409 -12.12 25.78 -9.14
N GLU A 410 -13.05 25.87 -10.10
CA GLU A 410 -13.43 27.14 -10.74
C GLU A 410 -14.12 28.11 -9.77
N ASN A 411 -14.81 27.60 -8.76
CA ASN A 411 -15.49 28.40 -7.74
C ASN A 411 -14.57 28.87 -6.61
N LEU A 412 -13.34 28.35 -6.49
CA LEU A 412 -12.38 28.80 -5.50
C LEU A 412 -11.86 30.24 -5.80
N LYS A 413 -11.85 31.07 -4.78
CA LYS A 413 -11.46 32.51 -4.85
C LYS A 413 -10.08 32.75 -4.29
#